data_b03184f54392f49e49225ccba3db95bb
#
_entry.id   b03184f54392f49e49225ccba3db95bb
#
_cell.length_a   1.000
_cell.length_b   1.000
_cell.length_c   1.000
_cell.angle_alpha   90.00
_cell.angle_beta   90.00
_cell.angle_gamma   90.00
#
_symmetry.space_group_name_H-M   'P 1'
#
loop_
_entity.id
_entity.type
_entity.pdbx_description
1 polymer ?
#
loop_
_entity_poly.entity_id
_entity_poly.type
_entity_poly.pdbx_seq_one_letter_code
_entity_poly.pdbx_strand_id
1 'polypeptide(L)'
;MSTPFLSVRDLRVHFSSEDGMVKAVDGLSFDLDRGKTLGIVGESGSGKSVTNLAILGLHHPDHTEIEGEILLDGQDLLAASERELERLRGNKMAMVFQDALASLSPYHTIGKQIGETFRKHTGASKQEARARAIEMLTKVGIPQPNLRVDDYPHQFSGGMRQRAMIAMSLVCDPALLIADEPTTALDVTVQAQIMDLLKDLQQEFGTSIIFITHDLGVIADIADDVLVMYGGRCVERGTKKEVLRTPQHPYTWGLLGSMPTLEGPVDVPLSPIPGTPPSLLNPPTGCRFHPRCSFTEQVGGDRCSAQQPPLDLVSGRGAACHLTPEQRAEFFTDFAGTRAN
;
A
#
# COMPACT_ATOMS: atom_id res chain seq x y z
N MET A 1 2.07 26.33 -1.99
CA MET A 1 1.82 24.88 -1.88
C MET A 1 2.53 24.43 -0.62
N SER A 2 1.89 23.71 0.28
CA SER A 2 2.53 23.12 1.46
C SER A 2 3.52 22.04 1.01
N THR A 3 4.64 21.90 1.69
CA THR A 3 5.57 20.80 1.45
C THR A 3 4.89 19.49 1.85
N PRO A 4 4.87 18.45 1.01
CA PRO A 4 4.25 17.18 1.36
C PRO A 4 4.97 16.54 2.56
N PHE A 5 4.25 15.76 3.34
CA PHE A 5 4.79 15.07 4.51
C PHE A 5 5.74 13.93 4.12
N LEU A 6 5.33 13.13 3.13
CA LEU A 6 6.19 12.16 2.47
C LEU A 6 6.24 12.48 0.98
N SER A 7 7.45 12.56 0.44
CA SER A 7 7.70 12.81 -0.98
C SER A 7 8.62 11.72 -1.52
N VAL A 8 8.17 11.01 -2.55
CA VAL A 8 8.97 10.01 -3.27
C VAL A 8 9.17 10.50 -4.70
N ARG A 9 10.41 10.50 -5.19
CA ARG A 9 10.77 10.99 -6.53
C ARG A 9 11.65 9.99 -7.25
N ASP A 10 11.21 9.60 -8.44
CA ASP A 10 11.89 8.67 -9.37
C ASP A 10 12.50 7.44 -8.68
N LEU A 11 11.77 6.90 -7.68
CA LEU A 11 12.24 5.76 -6.91
C LEU A 11 12.40 4.54 -7.82
N ARG A 12 13.60 3.96 -7.80
CA ARG A 12 13.95 2.72 -8.46
C ARG A 12 14.47 1.75 -7.41
N VAL A 13 13.98 0.54 -7.44
CA VAL A 13 14.45 -0.55 -6.58
C VAL A 13 14.67 -1.77 -7.46
N HIS A 14 15.93 -2.11 -7.65
CA HIS A 14 16.36 -3.21 -8.50
C HIS A 14 17.07 -4.26 -7.66
N PHE A 15 16.82 -5.53 -7.95
CA PHE A 15 17.46 -6.64 -7.26
C PHE A 15 18.38 -7.38 -8.22
N SER A 16 19.63 -7.62 -7.79
CA SER A 16 20.54 -8.50 -8.50
C SER A 16 20.15 -9.96 -8.26
N SER A 17 19.99 -10.74 -9.33
CA SER A 17 19.76 -12.18 -9.29
C SER A 17 20.72 -12.90 -10.24
N GLU A 18 20.79 -14.23 -10.14
CA GLU A 18 21.62 -15.06 -11.06
C GLU A 18 21.17 -14.90 -12.51
N ASP A 19 19.87 -14.68 -12.75
CA ASP A 19 19.26 -14.51 -14.08
C ASP A 19 19.33 -13.08 -14.61
N GLY A 20 19.79 -12.11 -13.82
CA GLY A 20 19.89 -10.69 -14.19
C GLY A 20 19.27 -9.73 -13.20
N MET A 21 19.00 -8.51 -13.65
CA MET A 21 18.47 -7.41 -12.81
C MET A 21 16.95 -7.40 -12.81
N VAL A 22 16.33 -7.63 -11.66
CA VAL A 22 14.87 -7.54 -11.46
C VAL A 22 14.48 -6.10 -11.15
N LYS A 23 13.74 -5.42 -12.03
CA LYS A 23 13.30 -4.03 -11.90
C LYS A 23 11.97 -3.95 -11.14
N ALA A 24 12.03 -4.19 -9.84
CA ALA A 24 10.83 -4.32 -9.01
C ALA A 24 10.05 -3.02 -8.85
N VAL A 25 10.75 -1.88 -8.75
CA VAL A 25 10.18 -0.52 -8.85
C VAL A 25 11.05 0.24 -9.83
N ASP A 26 10.44 1.00 -10.74
CA ASP A 26 11.16 1.62 -11.85
C ASP A 26 10.56 2.99 -12.22
N GLY A 27 10.95 4.02 -11.46
CA GLY A 27 10.55 5.42 -11.68
C GLY A 27 9.24 5.80 -11.00
N LEU A 28 9.05 5.40 -9.74
CA LEU A 28 7.84 5.71 -8.97
C LEU A 28 7.96 7.07 -8.29
N SER A 29 6.94 7.94 -8.49
CA SER A 29 6.86 9.24 -7.83
C SER A 29 5.48 9.48 -7.25
N PHE A 30 5.42 9.93 -5.99
CA PHE A 30 4.17 10.32 -5.34
C PHE A 30 4.42 11.20 -4.11
N ASP A 31 3.37 11.86 -3.67
CA ASP A 31 3.31 12.64 -2.44
C ASP A 31 2.22 12.11 -1.52
N LEU A 32 2.43 12.25 -0.22
CA LEU A 32 1.44 12.02 0.82
C LEU A 32 1.44 13.21 1.77
N ASP A 33 0.30 13.83 1.95
CA ASP A 33 0.10 14.91 2.90
C ASP A 33 -0.11 14.37 4.33
N ARG A 34 0.12 15.23 5.34
CA ARG A 34 -0.12 14.87 6.75
C ARG A 34 -1.57 14.51 7.00
N GLY A 35 -1.77 13.42 7.77
CA GLY A 35 -3.09 12.94 8.16
C GLY A 35 -3.93 12.38 7.02
N LYS A 36 -3.33 12.20 5.82
CA LYS A 36 -4.00 11.63 4.66
C LYS A 36 -3.68 10.15 4.48
N THR A 37 -4.55 9.45 3.76
CA THR A 37 -4.35 8.06 3.36
C THR A 37 -4.11 7.95 1.86
N LEU A 38 -2.96 7.41 1.47
CA LEU A 38 -2.66 6.99 0.10
C LEU A 38 -2.92 5.49 -0.03
N GLY A 39 -3.88 5.11 -0.85
CA GLY A 39 -4.09 3.72 -1.26
C GLY A 39 -3.16 3.33 -2.41
N ILE A 40 -2.40 2.26 -2.27
CA ILE A 40 -1.57 1.70 -3.34
C ILE A 40 -2.15 0.35 -3.74
N VAL A 41 -2.60 0.23 -4.99
CA VAL A 41 -3.26 -0.97 -5.52
C VAL A 41 -2.53 -1.54 -6.73
N GLY A 42 -2.73 -2.83 -6.97
CA GLY A 42 -2.20 -3.55 -8.13
C GLY A 42 -2.11 -5.05 -7.87
N GLU A 43 -1.90 -5.83 -8.92
CA GLU A 43 -1.71 -7.28 -8.81
C GLU A 43 -0.47 -7.64 -7.99
N SER A 44 -0.39 -8.89 -7.52
CA SER A 44 0.82 -9.42 -6.87
C SER A 44 2.03 -9.25 -7.79
N GLY A 45 3.19 -8.91 -7.20
CA GLY A 45 4.41 -8.64 -7.97
C GLY A 45 4.46 -7.29 -8.68
N SER A 46 3.50 -6.37 -8.48
CA SER A 46 3.56 -5.03 -9.10
C SER A 46 4.56 -4.05 -8.46
N GLY A 47 5.23 -4.41 -7.35
CA GLY A 47 6.25 -3.58 -6.67
C GLY A 47 5.77 -2.88 -5.40
N LYS A 48 4.53 -3.08 -4.96
CA LYS A 48 3.93 -2.38 -3.81
C LYS A 48 4.71 -2.56 -2.50
N SER A 49 4.90 -3.80 -2.05
CA SER A 49 5.63 -4.11 -0.81
C SER A 49 7.10 -3.73 -0.91
N VAL A 50 7.70 -3.82 -2.10
CA VAL A 50 9.08 -3.38 -2.35
C VAL A 50 9.23 -1.88 -2.12
N THR A 51 8.26 -1.08 -2.57
CA THR A 51 8.23 0.38 -2.32
C THR A 51 8.19 0.69 -0.82
N ASN A 52 7.37 -0.02 -0.06
CA ASN A 52 7.26 0.19 1.40
C ASN A 52 8.56 -0.16 2.13
N LEU A 53 9.17 -1.28 1.76
CA LEU A 53 10.45 -1.68 2.36
C LEU A 53 11.56 -0.68 2.02
N ALA A 54 11.51 -0.03 0.84
CA ALA A 54 12.44 1.04 0.49
C ALA A 54 12.23 2.29 1.36
N ILE A 55 10.97 2.71 1.60
CA ILE A 55 10.66 3.83 2.51
C ILE A 55 11.16 3.55 3.93
N LEU A 56 11.05 2.31 4.39
CA LEU A 56 11.53 1.91 5.71
C LEU A 56 13.05 1.62 5.75
N GLY A 57 13.75 1.61 4.61
CA GLY A 57 15.16 1.24 4.52
C GLY A 57 15.43 -0.20 4.95
N LEU A 58 14.54 -1.14 4.63
CA LEU A 58 14.61 -2.55 5.04
C LEU A 58 15.12 -3.50 3.96
N HIS A 59 15.57 -2.98 2.81
CA HIS A 59 16.21 -3.80 1.80
C HIS A 59 17.66 -4.10 2.15
N HIS A 60 18.12 -5.30 1.80
CA HIS A 60 19.51 -5.70 2.02
C HIS A 60 20.42 -5.01 0.99
N PRO A 61 21.43 -4.22 1.42
CA PRO A 61 22.22 -3.40 0.50
C PRO A 61 23.04 -4.22 -0.50
N ASP A 62 23.47 -5.43 -0.14
CA ASP A 62 24.34 -6.27 -1.00
C ASP A 62 23.62 -6.78 -2.26
N HIS A 63 22.30 -6.81 -2.28
CA HIS A 63 21.49 -7.38 -3.37
C HIS A 63 20.48 -6.39 -3.94
N THR A 64 20.48 -5.14 -3.46
CA THR A 64 19.46 -4.16 -3.84
C THR A 64 20.12 -2.84 -4.22
N GLU A 65 19.85 -2.37 -5.43
CA GLU A 65 20.17 -1.03 -5.89
C GLU A 65 18.95 -0.15 -5.73
N ILE A 66 19.09 0.96 -4.97
CA ILE A 66 18.00 1.91 -4.74
C ILE A 66 18.48 3.28 -5.23
N GLU A 67 17.68 3.87 -6.14
CA GLU A 67 17.91 5.21 -6.71
C GLU A 67 16.65 6.07 -6.52
N GLY A 68 16.83 7.39 -6.62
CA GLY A 68 15.78 8.39 -6.47
C GLY A 68 15.88 9.15 -5.15
N GLU A 69 14.76 9.67 -4.67
CA GLU A 69 14.70 10.43 -3.42
C GLU A 69 13.47 10.01 -2.61
N ILE A 70 13.62 9.87 -1.29
CA ILE A 70 12.53 9.65 -0.34
C ILE A 70 12.66 10.65 0.80
N LEU A 71 11.82 11.69 0.81
CA LEU A 71 11.80 12.70 1.87
C LEU A 71 10.63 12.45 2.82
N LEU A 72 10.92 12.20 4.09
CA LEU A 72 9.93 12.14 5.16
C LEU A 72 10.08 13.39 6.04
N ASP A 73 9.10 14.28 6.00
CA ASP A 73 9.14 15.54 6.75
C ASP A 73 10.43 16.36 6.48
N GLY A 74 10.85 16.36 5.21
CA GLY A 74 12.07 17.03 4.75
C GLY A 74 13.38 16.29 5.00
N GLN A 75 13.36 15.12 5.67
CA GLN A 75 14.53 14.28 5.89
C GLN A 75 14.66 13.24 4.78
N ASP A 76 15.80 13.19 4.10
CA ASP A 76 16.09 12.17 3.10
C ASP A 76 16.41 10.83 3.76
N LEU A 77 15.55 9.84 3.49
CA LEU A 77 15.66 8.48 4.05
C LEU A 77 16.72 7.64 3.33
N LEU A 78 17.00 7.91 2.04
CA LEU A 78 18.03 7.17 1.31
C LEU A 78 19.44 7.60 1.68
N ALA A 79 19.63 8.87 2.08
CA ALA A 79 20.89 9.40 2.59
C ALA A 79 21.11 9.14 4.08
N ALA A 80 20.06 8.67 4.81
CA ALA A 80 20.14 8.46 6.25
C ALA A 80 20.99 7.22 6.59
N SER A 81 21.79 7.32 7.65
CA SER A 81 22.52 6.19 8.20
C SER A 81 21.57 5.16 8.84
N GLU A 82 21.99 3.90 8.93
CA GLU A 82 21.19 2.84 9.58
C GLU A 82 20.77 3.22 11.03
N ARG A 83 21.66 3.90 11.77
CA ARG A 83 21.37 4.38 13.13
C ARG A 83 20.26 5.44 13.15
N GLU A 84 20.18 6.29 12.11
CA GLU A 84 19.09 7.27 11.97
C GLU A 84 17.79 6.58 11.58
N LEU A 85 17.82 5.64 10.62
CA LEU A 85 16.67 4.83 10.25
C LEU A 85 16.13 4.02 11.43
N GLU A 86 16.99 3.40 12.26
CA GLU A 86 16.56 2.70 13.48
C GLU A 86 15.82 3.60 14.48
N ARG A 87 16.18 4.89 14.57
CA ARG A 87 15.49 5.87 15.42
C ARG A 87 14.13 6.28 14.86
N LEU A 88 13.99 6.27 13.55
CA LEU A 88 12.74 6.62 12.87
C LEU A 88 11.76 5.45 12.87
N ARG A 89 12.24 4.22 12.64
CA ARG A 89 11.42 3.00 12.66
C ARG A 89 10.85 2.74 14.05
N GLY A 90 9.54 2.52 14.13
CA GLY A 90 8.80 2.32 15.38
C GLY A 90 8.51 3.59 16.18
N ASN A 91 9.09 4.74 15.80
CA ASN A 91 8.86 6.03 16.44
C ASN A 91 8.14 7.00 15.47
N LYS A 92 8.79 7.43 14.38
CA LYS A 92 8.21 8.37 13.40
C LYS A 92 7.49 7.66 12.27
N MET A 93 7.94 6.47 11.89
CA MET A 93 7.34 5.60 10.88
C MET A 93 7.20 4.18 11.41
N ALA A 94 6.07 3.53 11.16
CA ALA A 94 5.80 2.17 11.58
C ALA A 94 5.12 1.37 10.45
N MET A 95 5.13 0.04 10.58
CA MET A 95 4.53 -0.85 9.60
C MET A 95 3.64 -1.90 10.28
N VAL A 96 2.50 -2.15 9.67
CA VAL A 96 1.64 -3.31 9.90
C VAL A 96 1.90 -4.28 8.74
N PHE A 97 2.47 -5.44 9.07
CA PHE A 97 2.81 -6.46 8.09
C PHE A 97 1.59 -7.30 7.69
N GLN A 98 1.67 -7.98 6.56
CA GLN A 98 0.62 -8.84 6.02
C GLN A 98 0.28 -10.01 6.96
N ASP A 99 1.29 -10.65 7.56
CA ASP A 99 1.12 -11.79 8.46
C ASP A 99 1.38 -11.41 9.92
N ALA A 100 0.29 -11.26 10.69
CA ALA A 100 0.35 -11.00 12.12
C ALA A 100 0.99 -12.14 12.92
N LEU A 101 0.88 -13.39 12.43
CA LEU A 101 1.46 -14.53 13.13
C LEU A 101 2.99 -14.56 13.01
N ALA A 102 3.50 -14.22 11.82
CA ALA A 102 4.94 -14.11 11.60
C ALA A 102 5.55 -12.89 12.32
N SER A 103 4.76 -11.82 12.52
CA SER A 103 5.22 -10.57 13.13
C SER A 103 5.27 -10.61 14.66
N LEU A 104 4.50 -11.51 15.29
CA LEU A 104 4.44 -11.64 16.74
C LEU A 104 5.28 -12.82 17.21
N SER A 105 6.24 -12.57 18.13
CA SER A 105 7.05 -13.63 18.71
C SER A 105 6.21 -14.57 19.58
N PRO A 106 6.19 -15.89 19.31
CA PRO A 106 5.43 -16.85 20.11
C PRO A 106 5.98 -17.05 21.53
N TYR A 107 7.21 -16.58 21.78
CA TYR A 107 7.92 -16.77 23.06
C TYR A 107 7.72 -15.63 24.07
N HIS A 108 7.06 -14.54 23.65
CA HIS A 108 6.84 -13.36 24.48
C HIS A 108 5.36 -13.02 24.55
N THR A 109 4.92 -12.53 25.74
CA THR A 109 3.55 -12.04 25.89
C THR A 109 3.31 -10.82 25.02
N ILE A 110 2.06 -10.57 24.66
CA ILE A 110 1.65 -9.42 23.85
C ILE A 110 2.09 -8.12 24.50
N GLY A 111 1.85 -7.94 25.80
CA GLY A 111 2.24 -6.73 26.49
C GLY A 111 3.75 -6.52 26.57
N LYS A 112 4.54 -7.60 26.63
CA LYS A 112 6.01 -7.48 26.59
C LYS A 112 6.47 -6.95 25.23
N GLN A 113 5.92 -7.46 24.12
CA GLN A 113 6.30 -7.05 22.76
C GLN A 113 5.92 -5.59 22.48
N ILE A 114 4.69 -5.19 22.82
CA ILE A 114 4.24 -3.79 22.69
C ILE A 114 5.07 -2.87 23.57
N GLY A 115 5.26 -3.24 24.84
CA GLY A 115 6.01 -2.44 25.82
C GLY A 115 7.52 -2.35 25.51
N GLU A 116 8.12 -3.34 24.89
CA GLU A 116 9.52 -3.31 24.47
C GLU A 116 9.76 -2.27 23.39
N THR A 117 8.88 -2.21 22.38
CA THR A 117 8.92 -1.17 21.34
C THR A 117 8.84 0.23 21.97
N PHE A 118 7.88 0.45 22.87
CA PHE A 118 7.72 1.74 23.55
C PHE A 118 8.95 2.12 24.37
N ARG A 119 9.50 1.18 25.15
CA ARG A 119 10.70 1.44 25.96
C ARG A 119 11.94 1.74 25.14
N LYS A 120 12.12 1.05 24.01
CA LYS A 120 13.27 1.28 23.12
C LYS A 120 13.32 2.73 22.63
N HIS A 121 12.16 3.33 22.34
CA HIS A 121 12.09 4.66 21.73
C HIS A 121 11.90 5.80 22.75
N THR A 122 11.28 5.53 23.90
CA THR A 122 10.97 6.58 24.91
C THR A 122 11.87 6.52 26.14
N GLY A 123 12.55 5.41 26.38
CA GLY A 123 13.29 5.19 27.63
C GLY A 123 12.40 4.91 28.85
N ALA A 124 11.10 4.67 28.64
CA ALA A 124 10.13 4.44 29.71
C ALA A 124 10.48 3.24 30.61
N SER A 125 10.03 3.28 31.84
CA SER A 125 10.12 2.17 32.80
C SER A 125 9.26 0.98 32.34
N LYS A 126 9.50 -0.20 32.91
CA LYS A 126 8.67 -1.39 32.65
C LYS A 126 7.19 -1.17 33.02
N GLN A 127 6.93 -0.41 34.09
CA GLN A 127 5.57 -0.13 34.57
C GLN A 127 4.84 0.80 33.62
N GLU A 128 5.47 1.88 33.14
CA GLU A 128 4.90 2.80 32.15
C GLU A 128 4.66 2.09 30.82
N ALA A 129 5.59 1.26 30.37
CA ALA A 129 5.44 0.50 29.12
C ALA A 129 4.29 -0.52 29.19
N ARG A 130 4.10 -1.16 30.37
CA ARG A 130 2.94 -2.04 30.58
C ARG A 130 1.63 -1.26 30.55
N ALA A 131 1.58 -0.09 31.21
CA ALA A 131 0.39 0.77 31.19
C ALA A 131 0.05 1.21 29.76
N ARG A 132 1.06 1.64 29.00
CA ARG A 132 0.90 2.01 27.58
C ARG A 132 0.44 0.84 26.72
N ALA A 133 0.97 -0.38 26.94
CA ALA A 133 0.51 -1.57 26.23
C ALA A 133 -0.97 -1.88 26.51
N ILE A 134 -1.43 -1.76 27.76
CA ILE A 134 -2.84 -1.94 28.13
C ILE A 134 -3.71 -0.86 27.48
N GLU A 135 -3.27 0.39 27.48
CA GLU A 135 -3.95 1.51 26.79
C GLU A 135 -4.13 1.20 25.31
N MET A 136 -3.05 0.80 24.62
CA MET A 136 -3.09 0.49 23.20
C MET A 136 -3.99 -0.72 22.91
N LEU A 137 -3.93 -1.78 23.71
CA LEU A 137 -4.85 -2.92 23.58
C LEU A 137 -6.32 -2.53 23.78
N THR A 138 -6.57 -1.55 24.67
CA THR A 138 -7.92 -0.98 24.86
C THR A 138 -8.38 -0.25 23.59
N LYS A 139 -7.51 0.64 23.05
CA LYS A 139 -7.80 1.42 21.83
C LYS A 139 -8.09 0.55 20.62
N VAL A 140 -7.37 -0.56 20.45
CA VAL A 140 -7.64 -1.50 19.35
C VAL A 140 -8.80 -2.47 19.64
N GLY A 141 -9.52 -2.30 20.76
CA GLY A 141 -10.70 -3.07 21.09
C GLY A 141 -10.44 -4.53 21.51
N ILE A 142 -9.30 -4.82 22.13
CA ILE A 142 -9.06 -6.13 22.76
C ILE A 142 -9.89 -6.24 24.05
N PRO A 143 -10.75 -7.25 24.19
CA PRO A 143 -11.54 -7.43 25.41
C PRO A 143 -10.66 -7.76 26.62
N GLN A 144 -10.97 -7.21 27.78
CA GLN A 144 -10.25 -7.43 29.04
C GLN A 144 -8.70 -7.17 28.90
N PRO A 145 -8.26 -6.00 28.41
CA PRO A 145 -6.86 -5.75 28.06
C PRO A 145 -5.90 -5.92 29.23
N ASN A 146 -6.35 -5.65 30.48
CA ASN A 146 -5.57 -5.83 31.70
C ASN A 146 -5.16 -7.31 31.95
N LEU A 147 -5.96 -8.26 31.47
CA LEU A 147 -5.66 -9.70 31.57
C LEU A 147 -4.92 -10.15 30.31
N ARG A 148 -5.40 -9.75 29.14
CA ARG A 148 -4.86 -10.16 27.84
C ARG A 148 -3.44 -9.68 27.57
N VAL A 149 -2.99 -8.63 28.24
CA VAL A 149 -1.61 -8.12 28.13
C VAL A 149 -0.56 -9.17 28.51
N ASP A 150 -0.91 -10.14 29.35
CA ASP A 150 -0.04 -11.23 29.79
C ASP A 150 -0.19 -12.50 28.96
N ASP A 151 -1.13 -12.54 28.02
CA ASP A 151 -1.34 -13.67 27.12
C ASP A 151 -0.27 -13.71 26.01
N TYR A 152 -0.06 -14.91 25.45
CA TYR A 152 0.82 -15.16 24.30
C TYR A 152 0.04 -15.08 22.99
N PRO A 153 0.71 -14.85 21.83
CA PRO A 153 0.05 -14.76 20.54
C PRO A 153 -0.84 -15.97 20.17
N HIS A 154 -0.46 -17.18 20.58
CA HIS A 154 -1.23 -18.38 20.31
C HIS A 154 -2.58 -18.45 21.06
N GLN A 155 -2.76 -17.64 22.10
CA GLN A 155 -4.00 -17.52 22.87
C GLN A 155 -4.98 -16.52 22.27
N PHE A 156 -4.53 -15.77 21.23
CA PHE A 156 -5.33 -14.78 20.52
C PHE A 156 -5.97 -15.39 19.26
N SER A 157 -7.19 -14.98 18.91
CA SER A 157 -7.77 -15.25 17.58
C SER A 157 -7.00 -14.50 16.48
N GLY A 158 -7.24 -14.84 15.21
CA GLY A 158 -6.62 -14.14 14.06
C GLY A 158 -6.85 -12.62 14.11
N GLY A 159 -8.09 -12.20 14.25
CA GLY A 159 -8.44 -10.77 14.39
C GLY A 159 -7.84 -10.10 15.62
N MET A 160 -7.73 -10.80 16.76
CA MET A 160 -7.05 -10.26 17.94
C MET A 160 -5.55 -10.09 17.72
N ARG A 161 -4.88 -11.02 17.03
CA ARG A 161 -3.45 -10.88 16.67
C ARG A 161 -3.24 -9.68 15.76
N GLN A 162 -4.11 -9.49 14.77
CA GLN A 162 -4.06 -8.33 13.88
C GLN A 162 -4.21 -7.02 14.66
N ARG A 163 -5.18 -6.93 15.57
CA ARG A 163 -5.37 -5.78 16.45
C ARG A 163 -4.16 -5.55 17.37
N ALA A 164 -3.56 -6.60 17.92
CA ALA A 164 -2.36 -6.50 18.74
C ALA A 164 -1.13 -6.03 17.94
N MET A 165 -0.97 -6.46 16.69
CA MET A 165 0.06 -5.97 15.78
C MET A 165 -0.14 -4.48 15.46
N ILE A 166 -1.37 -4.05 15.19
CA ILE A 166 -1.71 -2.62 15.02
C ILE A 166 -1.38 -1.83 16.29
N ALA A 167 -1.73 -2.34 17.48
CA ALA A 167 -1.38 -1.72 18.75
C ALA A 167 0.14 -1.56 18.93
N MET A 168 0.90 -2.58 18.56
CA MET A 168 2.37 -2.56 18.61
C MET A 168 2.96 -1.52 17.63
N SER A 169 2.41 -1.42 16.43
CA SER A 169 2.87 -0.46 15.41
C SER A 169 2.58 0.98 15.81
N LEU A 170 1.48 1.23 16.53
CA LEU A 170 1.03 2.57 16.92
C LEU A 170 1.47 2.99 18.33
N VAL A 171 2.18 2.16 19.08
CA VAL A 171 2.48 2.40 20.51
C VAL A 171 3.29 3.67 20.79
N CYS A 172 4.07 4.14 19.78
CA CYS A 172 4.86 5.38 19.84
C CYS A 172 4.21 6.55 19.10
N ASP A 173 2.94 6.48 18.73
CA ASP A 173 2.19 7.50 17.99
C ASP A 173 2.93 7.96 16.70
N PRO A 174 3.24 7.02 15.76
CA PRO A 174 4.03 7.34 14.58
C PRO A 174 3.28 8.30 13.64
N ALA A 175 4.04 9.20 13.00
CA ALA A 175 3.48 10.15 12.04
C ALA A 175 3.15 9.50 10.69
N LEU A 176 3.82 8.36 10.35
CA LEU A 176 3.56 7.53 9.18
C LEU A 176 3.29 6.09 9.59
N LEU A 177 2.16 5.54 9.15
CA LEU A 177 1.84 4.13 9.22
C LEU A 177 1.80 3.53 7.81
N ILE A 178 2.55 2.47 7.58
CA ILE A 178 2.48 1.68 6.37
C ILE A 178 1.73 0.39 6.67
N ALA A 179 0.57 0.18 6.07
CA ALA A 179 -0.25 -1.01 6.24
C ALA A 179 -0.19 -1.87 4.96
N ASP A 180 0.62 -2.94 4.98
CA ASP A 180 0.82 -3.82 3.83
C ASP A 180 -0.13 -5.02 3.93
N GLU A 181 -1.22 -4.98 3.17
CA GLU A 181 -2.30 -5.97 3.14
C GLU A 181 -2.81 -6.38 4.55
N PRO A 182 -3.14 -5.43 5.42
CA PRO A 182 -3.37 -5.71 6.84
C PRO A 182 -4.64 -6.52 7.11
N THR A 183 -5.45 -6.79 6.11
CA THR A 183 -6.72 -7.53 6.21
C THR A 183 -6.73 -8.83 5.42
N THR A 184 -5.62 -9.18 4.77
CA THR A 184 -5.49 -10.46 4.04
C THR A 184 -5.69 -11.63 5.01
N ALA A 185 -6.44 -12.65 4.59
CA ALA A 185 -6.82 -13.83 5.37
C ALA A 185 -7.77 -13.57 6.57
N LEU A 186 -8.41 -12.41 6.63
CA LEU A 186 -9.50 -12.14 7.58
C LEU A 186 -10.87 -12.29 6.88
N ASP A 187 -11.89 -12.67 7.65
CA ASP A 187 -13.26 -12.62 7.15
C ASP A 187 -13.73 -11.16 6.94
N VAL A 188 -14.75 -10.99 6.08
CA VAL A 188 -15.24 -9.67 5.67
C VAL A 188 -15.67 -8.80 6.86
N THR A 189 -16.25 -9.42 7.90
CA THR A 189 -16.70 -8.69 9.09
C THR A 189 -15.52 -8.16 9.91
N VAL A 190 -14.50 -8.99 10.14
CA VAL A 190 -13.29 -8.58 10.85
C VAL A 190 -12.50 -7.56 10.03
N GLN A 191 -12.44 -7.73 8.69
CA GLN A 191 -11.85 -6.76 7.78
C GLN A 191 -12.49 -5.38 7.96
N ALA A 192 -13.82 -5.27 7.89
CA ALA A 192 -14.53 -4.00 8.08
C ALA A 192 -14.20 -3.37 9.44
N GLN A 193 -14.18 -4.17 10.53
CA GLN A 193 -13.80 -3.68 11.85
C GLN A 193 -12.37 -3.18 11.95
N ILE A 194 -11.42 -3.78 11.23
CA ILE A 194 -10.01 -3.31 11.19
C ILE A 194 -9.92 -2.01 10.39
N MET A 195 -10.70 -1.86 9.32
CA MET A 195 -10.74 -0.64 8.54
C MET A 195 -11.27 0.54 9.34
N ASP A 196 -12.39 0.36 10.07
CA ASP A 196 -12.94 1.39 10.94
C ASP A 196 -11.97 1.75 12.07
N LEU A 197 -11.34 0.74 12.68
CA LEU A 197 -10.31 0.95 13.69
C LEU A 197 -9.14 1.81 13.15
N LEU A 198 -8.65 1.53 11.95
CA LEU A 198 -7.54 2.31 11.36
C LEU A 198 -7.95 3.76 11.08
N LYS A 199 -9.20 4.01 10.63
CA LYS A 199 -9.72 5.37 10.44
C LYS A 199 -9.82 6.12 11.77
N ASP A 200 -10.36 5.48 12.81
CA ASP A 200 -10.48 6.09 14.13
C ASP A 200 -9.12 6.46 14.71
N LEU A 201 -8.14 5.54 14.63
CA LEU A 201 -6.77 5.75 15.11
C LEU A 201 -6.03 6.81 14.27
N GLN A 202 -6.27 6.85 12.95
CA GLN A 202 -5.75 7.91 12.09
C GLN A 202 -6.22 9.28 12.55
N GLN A 203 -7.51 9.44 12.83
CA GLN A 203 -8.09 10.70 13.30
C GLN A 203 -7.58 11.08 14.70
N GLU A 204 -7.46 10.11 15.59
CA GLU A 204 -7.02 10.33 16.97
C GLU A 204 -5.54 10.77 17.04
N PHE A 205 -4.66 10.10 16.28
CA PHE A 205 -3.22 10.35 16.32
C PHE A 205 -2.73 11.32 15.23
N GLY A 206 -3.56 11.66 14.25
CA GLY A 206 -3.16 12.49 13.10
C GLY A 206 -2.14 11.80 12.19
N THR A 207 -2.08 10.47 12.22
CA THR A 207 -1.13 9.65 11.47
C THR A 207 -1.45 9.68 9.96
N SER A 208 -0.44 9.82 9.12
CA SER A 208 -0.57 9.61 7.67
C SER A 208 -0.45 8.12 7.36
N ILE A 209 -1.24 7.60 6.41
CA ILE A 209 -1.29 6.17 6.13
C ILE A 209 -0.93 5.89 4.66
N ILE A 210 -0.02 4.95 4.41
CA ILE A 210 0.09 4.24 3.14
C ILE A 210 -0.62 2.90 3.33
N PHE A 211 -1.69 2.69 2.59
CA PHE A 211 -2.49 1.47 2.66
C PHE A 211 -2.34 0.65 1.38
N ILE A 212 -1.72 -0.52 1.48
CA ILE A 212 -1.55 -1.43 0.35
C ILE A 212 -2.59 -2.54 0.40
N THR A 213 -3.21 -2.79 -0.73
CA THR A 213 -4.09 -3.93 -0.96
C THR A 213 -4.21 -4.23 -2.45
N HIS A 214 -4.69 -5.41 -2.78
CA HIS A 214 -5.16 -5.74 -4.13
C HIS A 214 -6.67 -5.52 -4.29
N ASP A 215 -7.39 -5.18 -3.21
CA ASP A 215 -8.84 -4.98 -3.18
C ASP A 215 -9.19 -3.48 -3.26
N LEU A 216 -9.75 -3.07 -4.41
CA LEU A 216 -10.23 -1.70 -4.62
C LEU A 216 -11.45 -1.34 -3.76
N GLY A 217 -12.23 -2.33 -3.30
CA GLY A 217 -13.34 -2.10 -2.38
C GLY A 217 -12.85 -1.59 -1.03
N VAL A 218 -11.75 -2.15 -0.53
CA VAL A 218 -11.08 -1.68 0.69
C VAL A 218 -10.55 -0.25 0.52
N ILE A 219 -9.96 0.04 -0.65
CA ILE A 219 -9.48 1.40 -0.96
C ILE A 219 -10.61 2.42 -1.01
N ALA A 220 -11.78 2.03 -1.54
CA ALA A 220 -12.96 2.91 -1.56
C ALA A 220 -13.35 3.40 -0.16
N ASP A 221 -13.10 2.61 0.86
CA ASP A 221 -13.43 2.94 2.25
C ASP A 221 -12.39 3.85 2.90
N ILE A 222 -11.09 3.55 2.78
CA ILE A 222 -10.06 4.20 3.62
C ILE A 222 -9.27 5.32 2.91
N ALA A 223 -9.04 5.22 1.60
CA ALA A 223 -8.11 6.12 0.91
C ALA A 223 -8.69 7.52 0.67
N ASP A 224 -7.85 8.55 0.72
CA ASP A 224 -8.10 9.87 0.14
C ASP A 224 -7.68 9.88 -1.33
N ASP A 225 -6.46 9.45 -1.60
CA ASP A 225 -5.85 9.35 -2.93
C ASP A 225 -5.48 7.89 -3.24
N VAL A 226 -5.44 7.56 -4.52
CA VAL A 226 -5.14 6.21 -5.01
C VAL A 226 -4.03 6.25 -6.05
N LEU A 227 -3.09 5.32 -5.91
CA LEU A 227 -2.00 5.07 -6.83
C LEU A 227 -2.11 3.62 -7.31
N VAL A 228 -2.26 3.43 -8.61
CA VAL A 228 -2.36 2.11 -9.25
C VAL A 228 -1.00 1.71 -9.79
N MET A 229 -0.46 0.59 -9.31
CA MET A 229 0.82 0.05 -9.75
C MET A 229 0.66 -1.15 -10.67
N TYR A 230 1.42 -1.17 -11.74
CA TYR A 230 1.55 -2.31 -12.65
C TYR A 230 2.98 -2.46 -13.12
N GLY A 231 3.53 -3.68 -13.00
CA GLY A 231 4.87 -3.99 -13.49
C GLY A 231 5.98 -3.07 -12.95
N GLY A 232 5.92 -2.67 -11.68
CA GLY A 232 6.90 -1.81 -11.04
C GLY A 232 6.74 -0.31 -11.29
N ARG A 233 5.65 0.13 -11.93
CA ARG A 233 5.40 1.55 -12.26
C ARG A 233 4.01 2.00 -11.82
N CYS A 234 3.87 3.31 -11.57
CA CYS A 234 2.56 3.92 -11.45
C CYS A 234 1.92 4.04 -12.84
N VAL A 235 0.72 3.49 -13.01
CA VAL A 235 -0.03 3.56 -14.26
C VAL A 235 -1.20 4.53 -14.20
N GLU A 236 -1.73 4.79 -13.00
CA GLU A 236 -2.77 5.79 -12.79
C GLU A 236 -2.69 6.34 -11.37
N ARG A 237 -2.97 7.63 -11.20
CA ARG A 237 -3.07 8.31 -9.91
C ARG A 237 -4.20 9.33 -9.93
N GLY A 238 -4.86 9.50 -8.79
CA GLY A 238 -5.90 10.50 -8.58
C GLY A 238 -6.55 10.35 -7.22
N THR A 239 -7.55 11.19 -6.93
CA THR A 239 -8.41 10.98 -5.76
C THR A 239 -9.14 9.64 -5.88
N LYS A 240 -9.53 9.07 -4.76
CA LYS A 240 -10.32 7.83 -4.74
C LYS A 240 -11.55 7.92 -5.64
N LYS A 241 -12.26 9.06 -5.65
CA LYS A 241 -13.45 9.26 -6.49
C LYS A 241 -13.11 9.20 -7.99
N GLU A 242 -11.98 9.78 -8.39
CA GLU A 242 -11.55 9.80 -9.80
C GLU A 242 -11.14 8.41 -10.27
N VAL A 243 -10.29 7.73 -9.51
CA VAL A 243 -9.78 6.40 -9.90
C VAL A 243 -10.88 5.33 -9.88
N LEU A 244 -11.86 5.43 -8.95
CA LEU A 244 -12.91 4.40 -8.85
C LEU A 244 -14.12 4.68 -9.76
N ARG A 245 -14.44 5.95 -10.08
CA ARG A 245 -15.64 6.29 -10.86
C ARG A 245 -15.36 6.67 -12.31
N THR A 246 -14.20 7.27 -12.58
CA THR A 246 -13.80 7.74 -13.91
C THR A 246 -12.34 7.36 -14.20
N PRO A 247 -11.98 6.07 -14.06
CA PRO A 247 -10.62 5.61 -14.27
C PRO A 247 -10.16 5.91 -15.70
N GLN A 248 -8.84 6.13 -15.85
CA GLN A 248 -8.25 6.59 -17.11
C GLN A 248 -7.34 5.54 -17.75
N HIS A 249 -6.95 4.51 -16.99
CA HIS A 249 -6.04 3.48 -17.50
C HIS A 249 -6.77 2.14 -17.71
N PRO A 250 -6.65 1.47 -18.88
CA PRO A 250 -7.32 0.19 -19.15
C PRO A 250 -7.04 -0.91 -18.12
N TYR A 251 -5.87 -0.92 -17.48
CA TYR A 251 -5.59 -1.83 -16.36
C TYR A 251 -6.50 -1.58 -15.15
N THR A 252 -6.72 -0.32 -14.79
CA THR A 252 -7.65 0.06 -13.71
C THR A 252 -9.08 -0.37 -14.04
N TRP A 253 -9.49 -0.26 -15.31
CA TRP A 253 -10.80 -0.78 -15.75
C TRP A 253 -10.91 -2.28 -15.53
N GLY A 254 -9.86 -3.02 -15.88
CA GLY A 254 -9.80 -4.47 -15.64
C GLY A 254 -9.85 -4.84 -14.17
N LEU A 255 -9.15 -4.10 -13.30
CA LEU A 255 -9.22 -4.30 -11.85
C LEU A 255 -10.64 -4.08 -11.32
N LEU A 256 -11.28 -2.97 -11.70
CA LEU A 256 -12.69 -2.70 -11.36
C LEU A 256 -13.61 -3.75 -11.98
N GLY A 257 -13.29 -4.21 -13.19
CA GLY A 257 -14.00 -5.26 -13.93
C GLY A 257 -13.98 -6.62 -13.26
N SER A 258 -12.97 -6.92 -12.49
CA SER A 258 -12.84 -8.19 -11.76
C SER A 258 -13.47 -8.18 -10.37
N MET A 259 -14.04 -7.04 -9.93
CA MET A 259 -14.72 -6.95 -8.64
C MET A 259 -16.20 -7.39 -8.73
N PRO A 260 -16.72 -8.12 -7.74
CA PRO A 260 -18.16 -8.36 -7.62
C PRO A 260 -18.90 -7.03 -7.42
N THR A 261 -19.97 -6.80 -8.17
CA THR A 261 -20.88 -5.66 -7.93
C THR A 261 -22.04 -6.12 -7.06
N LEU A 262 -22.36 -5.35 -6.01
CA LEU A 262 -23.55 -5.59 -5.19
C LEU A 262 -24.85 -5.13 -5.88
N GLU A 263 -24.71 -4.23 -6.86
CA GLU A 263 -25.79 -3.65 -7.65
C GLU A 263 -25.64 -4.14 -9.09
N GLY A 264 -26.40 -5.14 -9.49
CA GLY A 264 -26.40 -5.68 -10.85
C GLY A 264 -27.00 -7.09 -10.92
N PRO A 265 -27.23 -7.63 -12.13
CA PRO A 265 -27.66 -9.02 -12.27
C PRO A 265 -26.62 -9.97 -11.65
N VAL A 266 -27.06 -10.92 -10.85
CA VAL A 266 -26.20 -11.89 -10.12
C VAL A 266 -25.41 -12.80 -11.09
N ASP A 267 -25.84 -12.88 -12.34
CA ASP A 267 -25.31 -13.79 -13.36
C ASP A 267 -24.30 -13.14 -14.34
N VAL A 268 -23.86 -11.89 -14.10
CA VAL A 268 -22.82 -11.29 -14.95
C VAL A 268 -21.46 -11.89 -14.61
N PRO A 269 -20.81 -12.62 -15.53
CA PRO A 269 -19.47 -13.17 -15.27
C PRO A 269 -18.47 -12.07 -14.98
N LEU A 270 -17.63 -12.25 -13.95
CA LEU A 270 -16.49 -11.37 -13.73
C LEU A 270 -15.57 -11.39 -14.95
N SER A 271 -15.10 -10.22 -15.38
CA SER A 271 -14.17 -10.09 -16.48
C SER A 271 -12.74 -10.04 -15.94
N PRO A 272 -12.03 -11.18 -15.85
CA PRO A 272 -10.65 -11.17 -15.38
C PRO A 272 -9.75 -10.47 -16.41
N ILE A 273 -8.70 -9.83 -15.93
CA ILE A 273 -7.67 -9.26 -16.81
C ILE A 273 -6.96 -10.42 -17.51
N PRO A 274 -6.95 -10.48 -18.87
CA PRO A 274 -6.39 -11.61 -19.60
C PRO A 274 -4.87 -11.74 -19.39
N GLY A 275 -4.34 -12.95 -19.55
CA GLY A 275 -2.91 -13.22 -19.47
C GLY A 275 -2.33 -13.15 -18.05
N THR A 276 -1.01 -13.18 -17.95
CA THR A 276 -0.25 -13.14 -16.68
C THR A 276 0.47 -11.81 -16.52
N PRO A 277 0.71 -11.33 -15.26
CA PRO A 277 1.57 -10.18 -15.02
C PRO A 277 2.96 -10.35 -15.65
N PRO A 278 3.59 -9.25 -16.10
CA PRO A 278 4.87 -9.32 -16.77
C PRO A 278 5.99 -9.72 -15.81
N SER A 279 7.01 -10.40 -16.34
CA SER A 279 8.26 -10.60 -15.62
C SER A 279 8.96 -9.26 -15.37
N LEU A 280 9.36 -9.00 -14.13
CA LEU A 280 10.14 -7.81 -13.77
C LEU A 280 11.65 -7.97 -14.09
N LEU A 281 12.08 -9.17 -14.44
CA LEU A 281 13.42 -9.43 -14.96
C LEU A 281 13.56 -8.91 -16.39
N ASN A 282 12.55 -9.21 -17.23
CA ASN A 282 12.48 -8.77 -18.63
C ASN A 282 11.12 -8.10 -18.88
N PRO A 283 10.89 -6.89 -18.33
CA PRO A 283 9.62 -6.21 -18.50
C PRO A 283 9.40 -5.83 -19.98
N PRO A 284 8.15 -5.85 -20.47
CA PRO A 284 7.83 -5.39 -21.82
C PRO A 284 8.36 -3.98 -22.07
N THR A 285 8.86 -3.74 -23.27
CA THR A 285 9.23 -2.39 -23.73
C THR A 285 7.97 -1.54 -23.86
N GLY A 286 8.12 -0.21 -23.84
CA GLY A 286 6.97 0.70 -23.94
C GLY A 286 6.02 0.61 -22.74
N CYS A 287 4.73 0.65 -22.99
CA CYS A 287 3.71 0.48 -21.96
C CYS A 287 3.74 -0.96 -21.42
N ARG A 288 4.07 -1.14 -20.14
CA ARG A 288 4.19 -2.49 -19.54
C ARG A 288 2.90 -3.32 -19.59
N PHE A 289 1.75 -2.65 -19.72
CA PHE A 289 0.45 -3.33 -19.81
C PHE A 289 0.08 -3.70 -21.26
N HIS A 290 0.77 -3.22 -22.31
CA HIS A 290 0.38 -3.42 -23.69
C HIS A 290 0.13 -4.89 -24.10
N PRO A 291 0.85 -5.92 -23.59
CA PRO A 291 0.59 -7.30 -23.99
C PRO A 291 -0.76 -7.86 -23.49
N ARG A 292 -1.36 -7.21 -22.49
CA ARG A 292 -2.65 -7.59 -21.88
C ARG A 292 -3.76 -6.58 -22.17
N CYS A 293 -3.44 -5.48 -22.86
CA CYS A 293 -4.37 -4.38 -23.10
C CYS A 293 -5.20 -4.63 -24.37
N SER A 294 -6.51 -4.73 -24.22
CA SER A 294 -7.43 -4.90 -25.34
C SER A 294 -7.51 -3.68 -26.27
N PHE A 295 -6.91 -2.56 -25.89
CA PHE A 295 -6.97 -1.29 -26.62
C PHE A 295 -5.65 -0.92 -27.31
N THR A 296 -4.70 -1.86 -27.41
CA THR A 296 -3.39 -1.60 -28.01
C THR A 296 -3.50 -1.20 -29.49
N GLU A 297 -4.40 -1.85 -30.23
CA GLU A 297 -4.63 -1.60 -31.67
C GLU A 297 -5.27 -0.22 -31.92
N GLN A 298 -6.09 0.28 -30.99
CA GLN A 298 -6.78 1.58 -31.11
C GLN A 298 -5.83 2.78 -30.95
N VAL A 299 -4.65 2.58 -30.36
CA VAL A 299 -3.62 3.63 -30.27
C VAL A 299 -2.94 3.86 -31.64
N GLY A 300 -2.90 2.83 -32.48
CA GLY A 300 -2.25 2.86 -33.79
C GLY A 300 -0.72 2.81 -33.73
N GLY A 301 -0.14 2.17 -34.75
CA GLY A 301 1.29 1.93 -34.84
C GLY A 301 1.87 1.14 -33.64
N ASP A 302 3.20 1.21 -33.45
CA ASP A 302 3.90 0.47 -32.40
C ASP A 302 4.08 1.30 -31.11
N ARG A 303 3.29 2.35 -30.89
CA ARG A 303 3.51 3.29 -29.77
C ARG A 303 3.44 2.58 -28.42
N CYS A 304 2.47 1.69 -28.23
CA CYS A 304 2.33 0.98 -26.96
C CYS A 304 3.49 0.02 -26.68
N SER A 305 4.06 -0.61 -27.70
CA SER A 305 5.20 -1.52 -27.56
C SER A 305 6.57 -0.82 -27.58
N ALA A 306 6.67 0.33 -28.26
CA ALA A 306 7.94 1.03 -28.46
C ALA A 306 8.21 2.16 -27.45
N GLN A 307 7.15 2.81 -26.94
CA GLN A 307 7.29 4.02 -26.13
C GLN A 307 6.59 3.86 -24.79
N GLN A 308 7.32 4.19 -23.71
CA GLN A 308 6.71 4.30 -22.37
C GLN A 308 5.82 5.55 -22.33
N PRO A 309 4.50 5.40 -22.05
CA PRO A 309 3.65 6.57 -21.86
C PRO A 309 4.05 7.33 -20.61
N PRO A 310 4.15 8.68 -20.66
CA PRO A 310 4.40 9.47 -19.47
C PRO A 310 3.20 9.43 -18.52
N LEU A 311 3.47 9.57 -17.23
CA LEU A 311 2.45 9.84 -16.22
C LEU A 311 2.35 11.35 -16.03
N ASP A 312 1.62 12.03 -16.91
CA ASP A 312 1.42 13.47 -16.81
C ASP A 312 0.29 13.76 -15.81
N LEU A 313 0.65 14.34 -14.66
CA LEU A 313 -0.31 14.69 -13.63
C LEU A 313 -0.84 16.11 -13.84
N VAL A 314 -2.14 16.25 -14.03
CA VAL A 314 -2.86 17.53 -14.03
C VAL A 314 -3.68 17.60 -12.74
N SER A 315 -3.38 18.56 -11.88
CA SER A 315 -4.01 18.70 -10.56
C SER A 315 -3.95 17.41 -9.69
N GLY A 316 -2.85 16.68 -9.79
CA GLY A 316 -2.65 15.44 -9.02
C GLY A 316 -3.26 14.18 -9.66
N ARG A 317 -3.97 14.29 -10.79
CA ARG A 317 -4.57 13.19 -11.53
C ARG A 317 -3.85 12.92 -12.84
N GLY A 318 -3.64 11.66 -13.19
CA GLY A 318 -3.08 11.27 -14.49
C GLY A 318 -3.04 9.76 -14.69
N ALA A 319 -2.85 9.36 -15.94
CA ALA A 319 -2.69 7.97 -16.34
C ALA A 319 -1.61 7.82 -17.41
N ALA A 320 -0.73 6.85 -17.21
CA ALA A 320 0.34 6.51 -18.15
C ALA A 320 -0.22 5.65 -19.30
N CYS A 321 -0.94 6.29 -20.24
CA CYS A 321 -1.60 5.61 -21.35
C CYS A 321 -1.51 6.47 -22.62
N HIS A 322 -1.32 5.83 -23.79
CA HIS A 322 -1.26 6.51 -25.08
C HIS A 322 -2.63 6.86 -25.69
N LEU A 323 -3.73 6.31 -25.17
CA LEU A 323 -5.07 6.74 -25.55
C LEU A 323 -5.27 8.21 -25.19
N THR A 324 -5.98 8.98 -26.03
CA THR A 324 -6.34 10.36 -25.69
C THR A 324 -7.37 10.39 -24.56
N PRO A 325 -7.52 11.51 -23.83
CA PRO A 325 -8.54 11.62 -22.78
C PRO A 325 -9.95 11.31 -23.29
N GLU A 326 -10.30 11.72 -24.53
CA GLU A 326 -11.58 11.48 -25.17
C GLU A 326 -11.78 9.99 -25.42
N GLN A 327 -10.78 9.31 -26.00
CA GLN A 327 -10.80 7.85 -26.22
C GLN A 327 -10.96 7.08 -24.92
N ARG A 328 -10.25 7.51 -23.84
CA ARG A 328 -10.39 6.87 -22.52
C ARG A 328 -11.80 6.99 -21.98
N ALA A 329 -12.43 8.16 -22.11
CA ALA A 329 -13.80 8.38 -21.64
C ALA A 329 -14.82 7.56 -22.43
N GLU A 330 -14.69 7.51 -23.76
CA GLU A 330 -15.55 6.72 -24.65
C GLU A 330 -15.43 5.23 -24.34
N PHE A 331 -14.21 4.66 -24.38
CA PHE A 331 -13.97 3.23 -24.18
C PHE A 331 -14.31 2.77 -22.75
N PHE A 332 -14.12 3.63 -21.74
CA PHE A 332 -14.56 3.30 -20.39
C PHE A 332 -16.08 3.25 -20.29
N THR A 333 -16.80 4.15 -20.98
CA THR A 333 -18.27 4.13 -21.00
C THR A 333 -18.79 2.84 -21.63
N ASP A 334 -18.20 2.40 -22.75
CA ASP A 334 -18.56 1.15 -23.43
C ASP A 334 -18.23 -0.06 -22.54
N PHE A 335 -17.05 -0.06 -21.91
CA PHE A 335 -16.64 -1.10 -20.96
C PHE A 335 -17.59 -1.21 -19.76
N ALA A 336 -17.99 -0.08 -19.18
CA ALA A 336 -18.94 -0.04 -18.08
C ALA A 336 -20.36 -0.45 -18.51
N GLY A 337 -20.79 -0.04 -19.72
CA GLY A 337 -22.10 -0.38 -20.31
C GLY A 337 -22.27 -1.88 -20.58
N THR A 338 -21.21 -2.57 -21.02
CA THR A 338 -21.23 -4.03 -21.23
C THR A 338 -21.39 -4.84 -19.93
N ARG A 339 -21.18 -4.23 -18.78
CA ARG A 339 -21.34 -4.85 -17.45
C ARG A 339 -22.70 -4.55 -16.80
N ALA A 340 -23.41 -3.53 -17.29
CA ALA A 340 -24.72 -3.15 -16.78
C ALA A 340 -25.87 -3.89 -17.50
N ASN A 341 -25.59 -4.53 -18.62
CA ASN A 341 -26.51 -5.37 -19.43
C ASN A 341 -26.21 -6.85 -19.23
#